data_5bd9664756cd06734c0f2371a89026db
#
_entry.id   5bd9664756cd06734c0f2371a89026db
#
_cell.length_a   1.000
_cell.length_b   1.000
_cell.length_c   1.000
_cell.angle_alpha   90.00
_cell.angle_beta   90.00
_cell.angle_gamma   90.00
#
_symmetry.space_group_name_H-M   'P 1'
#
loop_
_entity.id
_entity.type
_entity.pdbx_description
1 polymer ?
#
loop_
_entity_poly.entity_id
_entity_poly.type
_entity_poly.pdbx_seq_one_letter_code
_entity_poly.pdbx_strand_id
1 'polypeptide(L)'
;MNLTAILLTFNEEHNIARTLSALSKLECVLVIDSFSSDKTVQIAEGFPNVTVLQRAFDEHTKQWEFARSLVESDWTLALDADYQVSENALNEILEIE
;
A
#
# COMPACT_ATOMS: atom_id res chain seq x y z
N MET A 1 -14.01 8.93 6.16
CA MET A 1 -14.04 7.50 5.73
C MET A 1 -12.88 6.75 6.34
N ASN A 2 -13.15 5.57 6.88
CA ASN A 2 -12.12 4.70 7.48
C ASN A 2 -11.58 3.76 6.39
N LEU A 3 -10.48 4.13 5.77
CA LEU A 3 -9.93 3.46 4.61
C LEU A 3 -8.44 3.15 4.81
N THR A 4 -8.06 1.92 4.55
CA THR A 4 -6.65 1.51 4.51
C THR A 4 -6.30 1.06 3.09
N ALA A 5 -5.22 1.59 2.54
CA ALA A 5 -4.69 1.10 1.28
C ALA A 5 -3.68 -0.02 1.56
N ILE A 6 -3.70 -1.04 0.73
CA ILE A 6 -2.75 -2.16 0.81
C ILE A 6 -1.95 -2.22 -0.49
N LEU A 7 -0.64 -2.26 -0.37
CA LEU A 7 0.26 -2.47 -1.50
C LEU A 7 1.08 -3.74 -1.26
N LEU A 8 1.15 -4.59 -2.28
CA LEU A 8 2.09 -5.71 -2.29
C LEU A 8 3.30 -5.29 -3.10
N THR A 9 4.51 -5.44 -2.53
CA THR A 9 5.72 -4.96 -3.18
C THR A 9 6.79 -6.02 -3.29
N PHE A 10 7.57 -5.95 -4.37
CA PHE A 10 8.82 -6.68 -4.54
C PHE A 10 9.67 -5.93 -5.55
N ASN A 11 10.79 -5.36 -5.07
CA ASN A 11 11.72 -4.60 -5.91
C ASN A 11 11.05 -3.49 -6.73
N GLU A 12 10.37 -2.57 -6.02
CA GLU A 12 9.61 -1.48 -6.62
C GLU A 12 10.23 -0.10 -6.34
N GLU A 13 11.56 -0.03 -6.12
CA GLU A 13 12.20 1.23 -5.73
C GLU A 13 11.97 2.37 -6.72
N HIS A 14 11.79 2.06 -8.01
CA HIS A 14 11.57 3.10 -9.03
C HIS A 14 10.15 3.67 -9.03
N ASN A 15 9.20 2.97 -8.44
CA ASN A 15 7.79 3.35 -8.47
C ASN A 15 7.19 3.66 -7.11
N ILE A 16 7.76 3.09 -6.04
CA ILE A 16 7.13 3.12 -4.71
C ILE A 16 6.94 4.53 -4.16
N ALA A 17 7.91 5.41 -4.34
CA ALA A 17 7.81 6.78 -3.82
C ALA A 17 6.65 7.53 -4.48
N ARG A 18 6.49 7.38 -5.79
CA ARG A 18 5.41 8.02 -6.55
C ARG A 18 4.05 7.50 -6.11
N THR A 19 3.93 6.18 -5.98
CA THR A 19 2.69 5.55 -5.55
C THR A 19 2.29 6.01 -4.15
N LEU A 20 3.24 5.99 -3.21
CA LEU A 20 2.96 6.39 -1.83
C LEU A 20 2.70 7.88 -1.70
N SER A 21 3.35 8.71 -2.51
CA SER A 21 3.07 10.15 -2.52
C SER A 21 1.62 10.42 -2.93
N ALA A 22 1.11 9.67 -3.90
CA ALA A 22 -0.27 9.80 -4.34
C ALA A 22 -1.27 9.40 -3.24
N LEU A 23 -0.85 8.59 -2.27
CA LEU A 23 -1.70 8.11 -1.18
C LEU A 23 -1.48 8.90 0.12
N SER A 24 -0.80 10.03 0.06
CA SER A 24 -0.45 10.82 1.25
C SER A 24 -1.66 11.34 2.04
N LYS A 25 -2.83 11.44 1.41
CA LYS A 25 -4.05 11.89 2.08
C LYS A 25 -4.72 10.80 2.91
N LEU A 26 -4.32 9.55 2.76
CA LEU A 26 -4.87 8.45 3.52
C LEU A 26 -4.22 8.38 4.89
N GLU A 27 -4.99 8.03 5.91
CA GLU A 27 -4.46 7.91 7.26
C GLU A 27 -3.56 6.69 7.44
N CYS A 28 -3.83 5.64 6.67
CA CYS A 28 -3.11 4.38 6.83
C CYS A 28 -2.87 3.70 5.49
N VAL A 29 -1.62 3.38 5.23
CA VAL A 29 -1.21 2.57 4.07
C VAL A 29 -0.38 1.40 4.60
N LEU A 30 -0.78 0.19 4.25
CA LEU A 30 -0.08 -1.03 4.64
C LEU A 30 0.69 -1.57 3.44
N VAL A 31 2.00 -1.67 3.58
CA VAL A 31 2.88 -2.23 2.55
C VAL A 31 3.32 -3.61 3.01
N ILE A 32 3.01 -4.63 2.22
CA ILE A 32 3.50 -5.99 2.47
C ILE A 32 4.59 -6.27 1.44
N ASP A 33 5.83 -6.30 1.92
CA ASP A 33 6.99 -6.45 1.06
C ASP A 33 7.49 -7.90 1.08
N SER A 34 7.76 -8.44 -0.10
CA SER A 34 8.23 -9.82 -0.27
C SER A 34 9.76 -9.90 -0.25
N PHE A 35 10.36 -9.25 0.75
CA PHE A 35 11.81 -9.22 0.95
C PHE A 35 12.57 -8.65 -0.25
N SER A 36 12.21 -7.42 -0.63
CA SER A 36 12.90 -6.68 -1.69
C SER A 36 14.40 -6.58 -1.40
N SER A 37 15.20 -6.74 -2.43
CA SER A 37 16.64 -6.61 -2.33
C SER A 37 17.13 -5.20 -2.64
N ASP A 38 16.25 -4.34 -3.13
CA ASP A 38 16.53 -2.94 -3.44
C ASP A 38 16.10 -2.02 -2.29
N LYS A 39 15.90 -0.73 -2.57
CA LYS A 39 15.56 0.28 -1.56
C LYS A 39 14.06 0.43 -1.31
N THR A 40 13.22 -0.48 -1.78
CA THR A 40 11.77 -0.40 -1.65
C THR A 40 11.33 -0.15 -0.21
N VAL A 41 11.77 -0.98 0.73
CA VAL A 41 11.37 -0.87 2.13
C VAL A 41 11.88 0.44 2.74
N GLN A 42 13.12 0.80 2.47
CA GLN A 42 13.72 2.02 2.99
C GLN A 42 12.94 3.25 2.54
N ILE A 43 12.53 3.29 1.28
CA ILE A 43 11.74 4.40 0.73
C ILE A 43 10.36 4.43 1.38
N ALA A 44 9.70 3.28 1.48
CA ALA A 44 8.36 3.18 2.05
C ALA A 44 8.33 3.65 3.51
N GLU A 45 9.33 3.30 4.29
CA GLU A 45 9.42 3.68 5.69
C GLU A 45 9.58 5.18 5.90
N GLY A 46 9.93 5.92 4.85
CA GLY A 46 10.03 7.37 4.91
C GLY A 46 8.68 8.10 4.91
N PHE A 47 7.59 7.40 4.67
CA PHE A 47 6.24 8.01 4.64
C PHE A 47 5.54 7.82 5.99
N PRO A 48 5.06 8.90 6.62
CA PRO A 48 4.53 8.82 7.99
C PRO A 48 3.24 8.02 8.13
N ASN A 49 2.47 7.86 7.05
CA ASN A 49 1.21 7.10 7.08
C ASN A 49 1.38 5.63 6.68
N VAL A 50 2.62 5.18 6.46
CA VAL A 50 2.92 3.84 5.96
C VAL A 50 3.42 2.92 7.06
N THR A 51 2.86 1.72 7.11
CA THR A 51 3.38 0.61 7.92
C THR A 51 3.89 -0.45 6.95
N VAL A 52 5.14 -0.87 7.14
CA VAL A 52 5.76 -1.88 6.28
C VAL A 52 5.90 -3.18 7.07
N LEU A 53 5.42 -4.28 6.49
CA LEU A 53 5.64 -5.63 7.00
C LEU A 53 6.23 -6.47 5.89
N GLN A 54 7.08 -7.41 6.24
CA GLN A 54 7.68 -8.30 5.26
C GLN A 54 7.15 -9.72 5.43
N ARG A 55 6.81 -10.35 4.29
CA ARG A 55 6.34 -11.72 4.26
C ARG A 55 6.81 -12.36 2.96
N ALA A 56 7.42 -13.53 3.06
CA ALA A 56 7.88 -14.26 1.88
C ALA A 56 6.68 -14.56 0.98
N PHE A 57 6.83 -14.28 -0.30
CA PHE A 57 5.77 -14.52 -1.27
C PHE A 57 5.62 -16.02 -1.52
N ASP A 58 4.41 -16.54 -1.39
CA ASP A 58 4.08 -17.93 -1.74
C ASP A 58 3.01 -17.97 -2.83
N GLU A 59 1.87 -17.30 -2.60
CA GLU A 59 0.81 -17.14 -3.58
C GLU A 59 0.22 -15.75 -3.47
N HIS A 60 -0.20 -15.20 -4.60
CA HIS A 60 -0.79 -13.85 -4.65
C HIS A 60 -2.02 -13.74 -3.73
N THR A 61 -2.89 -14.74 -3.81
CA THR A 61 -4.10 -14.77 -2.97
C THR A 61 -3.76 -14.81 -1.49
N LYS A 62 -2.78 -15.62 -1.10
CA LYS A 62 -2.38 -15.73 0.31
C LYS A 62 -1.74 -14.44 0.81
N GLN A 63 -0.99 -13.74 -0.03
CA GLN A 63 -0.40 -12.46 0.34
C GLN A 63 -1.49 -11.42 0.61
N TRP A 64 -2.51 -11.36 -0.24
CA TRP A 64 -3.65 -10.47 -0.03
C TRP A 64 -4.45 -10.84 1.22
N GLU A 65 -4.67 -12.13 1.46
CA GLU A 65 -5.38 -12.60 2.66
C GLU A 65 -4.63 -12.21 3.93
N PHE A 66 -3.31 -12.36 3.93
CA PHE A 66 -2.49 -11.95 5.06
C PHE A 66 -2.64 -10.45 5.32
N ALA A 67 -2.51 -9.64 4.27
CA ALA A 67 -2.65 -8.20 4.40
C ALA A 67 -4.02 -7.80 4.94
N ARG A 68 -5.08 -8.39 4.38
CA ARG A 68 -6.45 -8.08 4.78
C ARG A 68 -6.74 -8.46 6.23
N SER A 69 -6.11 -9.53 6.72
CA SER A 69 -6.30 -9.97 8.11
C SER A 69 -5.78 -8.96 9.13
N LEU A 70 -4.90 -8.05 8.71
CA LEU A 70 -4.30 -7.03 9.57
C LEU A 70 -5.06 -5.71 9.54
N VAL A 71 -6.00 -5.55 8.61
CA VAL A 71 -6.73 -4.30 8.44
C VAL A 71 -7.96 -4.27 9.32
N GLU A 72 -8.09 -3.21 10.11
CA GLU A 72 -9.26 -3.02 10.99
C GLU A 72 -10.23 -1.97 10.46
N SER A 73 -9.89 -1.32 9.36
CA SER A 73 -10.76 -0.30 8.77
C SER A 73 -11.95 -0.92 8.05
N ASP A 74 -12.99 -0.10 7.85
CA ASP A 74 -14.22 -0.55 7.17
C ASP A 74 -14.00 -0.78 5.67
N TRP A 75 -13.04 -0.08 5.08
CA TRP A 75 -12.77 -0.11 3.65
C TRP A 75 -11.30 -0.43 3.39
N THR A 76 -11.06 -1.21 2.36
CA THR A 76 -9.71 -1.57 1.93
C THR A 76 -9.55 -1.24 0.44
N LEU A 77 -8.49 -0.52 0.12
CA LEU A 77 -8.12 -0.22 -1.26
C LEU A 77 -6.87 -1.02 -1.61
N ALA A 78 -7.03 -1.99 -2.50
CA ALA A 78 -5.92 -2.85 -2.91
C ALA A 78 -5.30 -2.32 -4.20
N LEU A 79 -4.00 -2.06 -4.19
CA LEU A 79 -3.30 -1.45 -5.31
C LEU A 79 -2.01 -2.20 -5.62
N ASP A 80 -1.63 -2.20 -6.90
CA ASP A 80 -0.30 -2.63 -7.31
C ASP A 80 0.69 -1.49 -7.04
N ALA A 81 1.92 -1.84 -6.70
CA ALA A 81 2.93 -0.85 -6.31
C ALA A 81 3.30 0.13 -7.43
N ASP A 82 3.08 -0.25 -8.67
CA ASP A 82 3.35 0.60 -9.84
C ASP A 82 2.11 1.37 -10.31
N TYR A 83 0.96 1.18 -9.66
CA TYR A 83 -0.27 1.87 -10.02
C TYR A 83 -0.24 3.32 -9.57
N GLN A 84 -0.64 4.21 -10.44
CA GLN A 84 -0.66 5.64 -10.15
C GLN A 84 -2.11 6.10 -9.99
N VAL A 85 -2.49 6.39 -8.76
CA VAL A 85 -3.83 6.89 -8.44
C VAL A 85 -3.90 8.37 -8.74
N SER A 86 -4.85 8.81 -9.55
CA SER A 86 -5.05 10.23 -9.81
C SER A 86 -5.64 10.90 -8.56
N GLU A 87 -5.35 12.18 -8.40
CA GLU A 87 -5.91 12.95 -7.28
C GLU A 87 -7.44 12.96 -7.32
N ASN A 88 -8.02 13.09 -8.52
CA ASN A 88 -9.48 13.08 -8.68
C ASN A 88 -10.08 11.74 -8.27
N ALA A 89 -9.47 10.63 -8.70
CA ALA A 89 -9.95 9.30 -8.32
C ALA A 89 -9.90 9.10 -6.81
N LEU A 90 -8.81 9.53 -6.17
CA LEU A 90 -8.67 9.40 -4.74
C LEU A 90 -9.73 10.25 -4.00
N ASN A 91 -9.96 11.47 -4.45
CA ASN A 91 -10.98 12.33 -3.86
C ASN A 91 -12.37 11.73 -3.98
N GLU A 92 -12.69 11.12 -5.12
CA GLU A 92 -13.97 10.43 -5.28
C GLU A 92 -14.12 9.27 -4.31
N ILE A 93 -13.05 8.48 -4.11
CA ILE A 93 -13.06 7.37 -3.16
C ILE A 93 -13.30 7.89 -1.74
N LEU A 94 -12.64 8.98 -1.36
CA LEU A 94 -12.75 9.54 -0.02
C LEU A 94 -14.12 10.16 0.26
N GLU A 95 -14.89 10.51 -0.77
CA GLU A 95 -16.26 11.04 -0.63
C GLU A 95 -17.32 9.96 -0.49
N ILE A 96 -16.96 8.70 -0.72
CA ILE A 96 -17.91 7.59 -0.57
C ILE A 96 -18.12 7.30 0.92
N GLU A 97 -19.34 7.41 1.36
CA GLU A 97 -19.70 7.17 2.75
C GLU A 97 -21.00 6.38 2.84
#